data_6d25d05d76349a5f0aa5c9b9636e1e6e
#
_entry.id   6d25d05d76349a5f0aa5c9b9636e1e6e
#
_cell.length_a   1.000
_cell.length_b   1.000
_cell.length_c   1.000
_cell.angle_alpha   90.00
_cell.angle_beta   90.00
_cell.angle_gamma   90.00
#
_symmetry.space_group_name_H-M   'P 1'
#
loop_
_entity.id
_entity.type
_entity.pdbx_description
1 polymer ?
#
loop_
_entity_poly.entity_id
_entity_poly.type
_entity_poly.pdbx_seq_one_letter_code
_entity_poly.pdbx_strand_id
1 'polypeptide(L)'
;IVALALLAAFGSAHAADDEIAALIRPDSSVSIGAAGVTGAENERSIFGQYNGLRRQDAYLLLDLDVIKRDDATGTWTTLQGRNLGLDTREIRFGQQKQGDWKYSFEYDEMIRRDPRTINTSLVGAGSTAPVVSRLATAGSGSDVNLELKRKNTTIALEKWLSPSLQFEASFRNEDKNGA
;
A
#
# COMPACT_ATOMS: atom_id res chain seq x y z
N ILE A 1 -26.95 -2.52 0.98
CA ILE A 1 -26.29 -3.82 1.22
C ILE A 1 -25.06 -3.87 0.33
N VAL A 2 -23.89 -3.75 0.93
CA VAL A 2 -22.62 -3.91 0.20
C VAL A 2 -22.30 -5.40 0.16
N ALA A 3 -22.36 -6.02 -1.02
CA ALA A 3 -21.92 -7.38 -1.21
C ALA A 3 -20.47 -7.38 -1.71
N LEU A 4 -19.57 -7.86 -0.91
CA LEU A 4 -18.18 -8.13 -1.27
C LEU A 4 -18.07 -9.62 -1.64
N ALA A 5 -17.89 -9.92 -2.91
CA ALA A 5 -17.58 -11.27 -3.34
C ALA A 5 -16.06 -11.41 -3.51
N LEU A 6 -15.41 -12.11 -2.61
CA LEU A 6 -13.99 -12.44 -2.66
C LEU A 6 -13.83 -13.82 -3.27
N LEU A 7 -13.30 -13.92 -4.48
CA LEU A 7 -12.88 -15.20 -5.07
C LEU A 7 -11.36 -15.33 -4.87
N ALA A 8 -10.97 -16.11 -3.87
CA ALA A 8 -9.57 -16.47 -3.66
C ALA A 8 -9.32 -17.85 -4.31
N ALA A 9 -8.50 -17.89 -5.33
CA ALA A 9 -8.00 -19.14 -5.89
C ALA A 9 -6.69 -19.51 -5.16
N PHE A 10 -6.76 -20.45 -4.23
CA PHE A 10 -5.59 -21.04 -3.59
C PHE A 10 -5.11 -22.20 -4.45
N GLY A 11 -3.99 -22.03 -5.12
CA GLY A 11 -3.23 -23.12 -5.68
C GLY A 11 -2.31 -23.70 -4.62
N SER A 12 -2.73 -24.78 -3.96
CA SER A 12 -1.85 -25.60 -3.14
C SER A 12 -1.13 -26.60 -4.03
N ALA A 13 0.16 -26.47 -4.15
CA ALA A 13 1.00 -27.47 -4.77
C ALA A 13 1.96 -28.06 -3.71
N HIS A 14 1.66 -29.27 -3.40
CA HIS A 14 2.47 -30.48 -3.16
C HIS A 14 3.06 -30.75 -1.80
N ALA A 15 2.47 -31.82 -1.30
CA ALA A 15 2.92 -32.62 -0.19
C ALA A 15 4.13 -33.51 -0.54
N ALA A 16 4.82 -33.84 0.54
CA ALA A 16 5.66 -34.99 0.79
C ALA A 16 7.07 -34.92 0.19
N ASP A 17 7.95 -34.53 1.02
CA ASP A 17 9.12 -35.23 1.56
C ASP A 17 10.01 -34.19 2.27
N ASP A 18 10.13 -34.38 3.58
CA ASP A 18 10.88 -33.57 4.53
C ASP A 18 10.09 -32.45 5.24
N GLU A 19 9.47 -32.82 6.37
CA GLU A 19 8.98 -31.83 7.34
C GLU A 19 10.08 -30.82 7.76
N ILE A 20 11.33 -31.25 7.73
CA ILE A 20 12.49 -30.41 8.03
C ILE A 20 12.80 -29.46 6.85
N ALA A 21 12.65 -29.94 5.61
CA ALA A 21 12.85 -29.09 4.42
C ALA A 21 11.74 -28.04 4.26
N ALA A 22 10.51 -28.37 4.66
CA ALA A 22 9.39 -27.42 4.69
C ALA A 22 9.60 -26.30 5.74
N LEU A 23 10.24 -26.62 6.88
CA LEU A 23 10.59 -25.64 7.91
C LEU A 23 11.77 -24.74 7.52
N ILE A 24 12.63 -25.21 6.62
CA ILE A 24 13.83 -24.50 6.17
C ILE A 24 13.59 -23.72 4.88
N ARG A 25 12.61 -24.13 4.06
CA ARG A 25 12.25 -23.47 2.81
C ARG A 25 10.96 -22.68 3.00
N PRO A 26 11.05 -21.36 3.21
CA PRO A 26 9.87 -20.54 3.29
C PRO A 26 9.10 -20.56 1.97
N ASP A 27 7.79 -20.75 2.05
CA ASP A 27 6.92 -20.74 0.89
C ASP A 27 6.72 -19.33 0.37
N SER A 28 6.88 -19.16 -0.94
CA SER A 28 6.46 -17.96 -1.63
C SER A 28 5.02 -18.08 -2.09
N SER A 29 4.26 -17.02 -1.98
CA SER A 29 2.85 -17.00 -2.37
C SER A 29 2.49 -15.80 -3.23
N VAL A 30 1.54 -15.99 -4.13
CA VAL A 30 0.92 -14.94 -4.91
C VAL A 30 -0.60 -15.11 -4.79
N SER A 31 -1.27 -14.07 -4.34
CA SER A 31 -2.72 -14.03 -4.23
C SER A 31 -3.29 -13.05 -5.25
N ILE A 32 -4.19 -13.52 -6.08
CA ILE A 32 -4.88 -12.73 -7.09
C ILE A 32 -6.36 -12.78 -6.81
N GLY A 33 -7.00 -11.64 -6.73
CA GLY A 33 -8.44 -11.54 -6.49
C GLY A 33 -9.06 -10.40 -7.29
N ALA A 34 -10.37 -10.41 -7.36
CA ALA A 34 -11.14 -9.31 -7.90
C ALA A 34 -12.20 -8.87 -6.88
N ALA A 35 -12.43 -7.58 -6.79
CA ALA A 35 -13.48 -7.00 -5.95
C ALA A 35 -14.36 -6.08 -6.79
N GLY A 36 -15.67 -6.16 -6.58
CA GLY A 36 -16.65 -5.22 -7.13
C GLY A 36 -17.31 -4.42 -6.02
N VAL A 37 -17.45 -3.11 -6.20
CA VAL A 37 -18.12 -2.24 -5.26
C VAL A 37 -19.39 -1.71 -5.90
N THR A 38 -20.55 -1.96 -5.27
CA THR A 38 -21.87 -1.52 -5.70
C THR A 38 -22.58 -0.84 -4.53
N GLY A 39 -23.63 -0.09 -4.81
CA GLY A 39 -24.43 0.59 -3.79
C GLY A 39 -24.60 2.08 -4.08
N ALA A 40 -25.26 2.81 -3.18
CA ALA A 40 -25.42 4.24 -3.29
C ALA A 40 -24.07 4.97 -3.12
N GLU A 41 -23.93 6.15 -3.72
CA GLU A 41 -22.67 6.90 -3.72
C GLU A 41 -22.18 7.26 -2.31
N ASN A 42 -23.11 7.67 -1.45
CA ASN A 42 -22.80 8.00 -0.07
C ASN A 42 -22.29 6.79 0.71
N GLU A 43 -22.88 5.60 0.51
CA GLU A 43 -22.44 4.37 1.16
C GLU A 43 -21.05 3.95 0.68
N ARG A 44 -20.82 4.00 -0.63
CA ARG A 44 -19.49 3.71 -1.22
C ARG A 44 -18.44 4.70 -0.75
N SER A 45 -18.80 5.98 -0.61
CA SER A 45 -17.90 7.02 -0.12
C SER A 45 -17.44 6.77 1.31
N ILE A 46 -18.35 6.33 2.19
CA ILE A 46 -18.03 5.95 3.57
C ILE A 46 -17.15 4.69 3.59
N PHE A 47 -17.53 3.65 2.82
CA PHE A 47 -16.77 2.41 2.74
C PHE A 47 -15.36 2.62 2.20
N GLY A 48 -15.23 3.39 1.12
CA GLY A 48 -13.97 3.62 0.41
C GLY A 48 -13.07 4.71 1.02
N GLN A 49 -13.39 5.19 2.22
CA GLN A 49 -12.69 6.32 2.84
C GLN A 49 -11.18 6.10 3.01
N TYR A 50 -10.76 4.87 3.33
CA TYR A 50 -9.37 4.52 3.63
C TYR A 50 -8.79 3.40 2.77
N ASN A 51 -9.64 2.65 2.05
CA ASN A 51 -9.21 1.45 1.33
C ASN A 51 -9.08 1.64 -0.19
N GLY A 52 -9.39 2.83 -0.70
CA GLY A 52 -9.33 3.11 -2.13
C GLY A 52 -10.50 2.58 -2.95
N LEU A 53 -11.44 1.82 -2.37
CA LEU A 53 -12.56 1.17 -3.06
C LEU A 53 -13.81 2.07 -3.14
N ARG A 54 -13.67 3.33 -3.50
CA ARG A 54 -14.74 4.33 -3.47
C ARG A 54 -15.64 4.29 -4.71
N ARG A 55 -15.10 3.96 -5.87
CA ARG A 55 -15.84 4.03 -7.14
C ARG A 55 -16.71 2.80 -7.31
N GLN A 56 -17.79 2.94 -8.08
CA GLN A 56 -18.54 1.78 -8.56
C GLN A 56 -17.75 1.18 -9.71
N ASP A 57 -16.88 0.23 -9.40
CA ASP A 57 -15.93 -0.33 -10.35
C ASP A 57 -15.51 -1.73 -9.93
N ALA A 58 -14.80 -2.39 -10.83
CA ALA A 58 -14.09 -3.62 -10.56
C ALA A 58 -12.61 -3.31 -10.23
N TYR A 59 -12.09 -3.94 -9.21
CA TYR A 59 -10.72 -3.77 -8.73
C TYR A 59 -9.98 -5.09 -8.82
N LEU A 60 -8.72 -5.01 -9.22
CA LEU A 60 -7.78 -6.12 -9.11
C LEU A 60 -7.13 -6.07 -7.73
N LEU A 61 -7.19 -7.19 -7.01
CA LEU A 61 -6.49 -7.38 -5.75
C LEU A 61 -5.29 -8.28 -6.03
N LEU A 62 -4.11 -7.80 -5.73
CA LEU A 62 -2.87 -8.54 -5.94
C LEU A 62 -1.97 -8.38 -4.71
N ASP A 63 -1.69 -9.51 -4.07
CA ASP A 63 -0.72 -9.60 -3.00
C ASP A 63 0.36 -10.62 -3.39
N LEU A 64 1.58 -10.34 -3.00
CA LEU A 64 2.69 -11.24 -3.21
C LEU A 64 3.56 -11.33 -1.96
N ASP A 65 4.10 -12.51 -1.72
CA ASP A 65 5.05 -12.80 -0.66
C ASP A 65 6.10 -13.75 -1.24
N VAL A 66 7.28 -13.24 -1.47
CA VAL A 66 8.39 -14.03 -2.03
C VAL A 66 9.52 -14.04 -1.03
N ILE A 67 9.89 -15.24 -0.61
CA ILE A 67 11.01 -15.46 0.27
C ILE A 67 11.95 -16.45 -0.41
N LYS A 68 13.20 -16.05 -0.57
CA LYS A 68 14.23 -16.88 -1.18
C LYS A 68 15.47 -16.89 -0.30
N ARG A 69 16.01 -18.07 -0.08
CA ARG A 69 17.32 -18.25 0.55
C ARG A 69 18.32 -18.77 -0.50
N ASP A 70 19.48 -18.19 -0.51
CA ASP A 70 20.64 -18.72 -1.20
C ASP A 70 21.53 -19.44 -0.17
N ASP A 71 21.55 -20.76 -0.21
CA ASP A 71 22.27 -21.59 0.74
C ASP A 71 23.78 -21.49 0.59
N ALA A 72 24.28 -21.16 -0.63
CA ALA A 72 25.71 -21.03 -0.88
C ALA A 72 26.31 -19.79 -0.20
N THR A 73 25.53 -18.71 -0.13
CA THR A 73 25.97 -17.43 0.46
C THR A 73 25.36 -17.16 1.83
N GLY A 74 24.32 -17.91 2.23
CA GLY A 74 23.53 -17.65 3.43
C GLY A 74 22.67 -16.39 3.33
N THR A 75 22.35 -15.94 2.10
CA THR A 75 21.63 -14.71 1.86
C THR A 75 20.13 -14.97 1.74
N TRP A 76 19.36 -14.17 2.46
CA TRP A 76 17.90 -14.15 2.38
C TRP A 76 17.43 -12.97 1.55
N THR A 77 16.48 -13.21 0.66
CA THR A 77 15.79 -12.18 -0.12
C THR A 77 14.31 -12.27 0.15
N THR A 78 13.69 -11.15 0.49
CA THR A 78 12.26 -11.03 0.73
C THR A 78 11.67 -9.96 -0.17
N LEU A 79 10.50 -10.23 -0.76
CA LEU A 79 9.71 -9.24 -1.49
C LEU A 79 8.26 -9.43 -1.09
N GLN A 80 7.67 -8.40 -0.50
CA GLN A 80 6.27 -8.38 -0.12
C GLN A 80 5.56 -7.27 -0.88
N GLY A 81 4.40 -7.58 -1.40
CA GLY A 81 3.50 -6.62 -2.00
C GLY A 81 2.11 -6.81 -1.41
N ARG A 82 1.44 -5.72 -1.06
CA ARG A 82 0.07 -5.72 -0.57
C ARG A 82 -0.75 -4.71 -1.34
N ASN A 83 -1.99 -5.08 -1.66
CA ASN A 83 -2.93 -4.18 -2.35
C ASN A 83 -2.36 -3.58 -3.63
N LEU A 84 -1.54 -4.29 -4.41
CA LEU A 84 -0.79 -3.74 -5.55
C LEU A 84 -1.70 -3.19 -6.66
N GLY A 85 -2.95 -3.63 -6.72
CA GLY A 85 -3.97 -3.11 -7.63
C GLY A 85 -4.73 -1.88 -7.12
N LEU A 86 -4.46 -1.40 -5.90
CA LEU A 86 -5.20 -0.31 -5.25
C LEU A 86 -4.33 0.94 -5.03
N ASP A 87 -4.97 2.04 -4.65
CA ASP A 87 -4.31 3.29 -4.25
C ASP A 87 -3.68 3.21 -2.83
N THR A 88 -3.84 2.08 -2.14
CA THR A 88 -3.30 1.80 -0.80
C THR A 88 -2.24 0.69 -0.86
N ARG A 89 -1.42 0.74 -1.91
CA ARG A 89 -0.40 -0.28 -2.15
C ARG A 89 0.79 -0.15 -1.21
N GLU A 90 1.36 -1.30 -0.90
CA GLU A 90 2.58 -1.39 -0.11
C GLU A 90 3.55 -2.37 -0.79
N ILE A 91 4.82 -2.00 -0.85
CA ILE A 91 5.90 -2.83 -1.37
C ILE A 91 7.04 -2.79 -0.37
N ARG A 92 7.50 -3.96 0.06
CA ARG A 92 8.69 -4.14 0.88
C ARG A 92 9.65 -5.09 0.20
N PHE A 93 10.86 -4.65 0.06
CA PHE A 93 11.97 -5.48 -0.41
C PHE A 93 13.06 -5.51 0.65
N GLY A 94 13.61 -6.68 0.90
CA GLY A 94 14.71 -6.84 1.83
C GLY A 94 15.70 -7.88 1.34
N GLN A 95 16.96 -7.65 1.60
CA GLN A 95 17.99 -8.66 1.43
C GLN A 95 18.94 -8.59 2.60
N GLN A 96 19.31 -9.76 3.13
CA GLN A 96 20.19 -9.82 4.28
C GLN A 96 21.06 -11.07 4.25
N LYS A 97 22.29 -10.90 4.75
CA LYS A 97 23.17 -11.99 5.13
C LYS A 97 23.37 -11.91 6.64
N GLN A 98 22.89 -12.94 7.33
CA GLN A 98 22.88 -12.95 8.79
C GLN A 98 24.28 -12.71 9.37
N GLY A 99 24.38 -11.77 10.31
CA GLY A 99 25.64 -11.40 10.97
C GLY A 99 26.60 -10.59 10.10
N ASP A 100 26.21 -10.18 8.89
CA ASP A 100 27.07 -9.42 7.98
C ASP A 100 26.41 -8.11 7.55
N TRP A 101 25.32 -8.18 6.78
CA TRP A 101 24.65 -7.00 6.27
C TRP A 101 23.15 -7.22 6.03
N LYS A 102 22.42 -6.11 6.00
CA LYS A 102 21.01 -6.06 5.61
C LYS A 102 20.74 -4.75 4.92
N TYR A 103 19.94 -4.78 3.87
CA TYR A 103 19.32 -3.59 3.31
C TYR A 103 17.84 -3.84 3.05
N SER A 104 17.07 -2.77 3.14
CA SER A 104 15.64 -2.79 2.88
C SER A 104 15.19 -1.56 2.12
N PHE A 105 14.16 -1.76 1.34
CA PHE A 105 13.39 -0.72 0.67
C PHE A 105 11.92 -0.93 1.00
N GLU A 106 11.26 0.13 1.41
CA GLU A 106 9.82 0.13 1.68
C GLU A 106 9.17 1.30 0.95
N TYR A 107 8.04 1.03 0.33
CA TYR A 107 7.18 2.02 -0.29
C TYR A 107 5.74 1.75 0.09
N ASP A 108 5.04 2.75 0.61
CA ASP A 108 3.63 2.67 0.92
C ASP A 108 2.87 3.90 0.45
N GLU A 109 1.64 3.68 0.00
CA GLU A 109 0.68 4.71 -0.30
C GLU A 109 -0.51 4.58 0.65
N MET A 110 -0.91 5.69 1.25
CA MET A 110 -2.12 5.81 2.05
C MET A 110 -2.99 6.89 1.45
N ILE A 111 -4.26 6.58 1.29
CA ILE A 111 -5.26 7.55 0.85
C ILE A 111 -6.35 7.67 1.90
N ARG A 112 -6.73 8.90 2.18
CA ARG A 112 -7.93 9.21 2.96
C ARG A 112 -8.80 10.14 2.14
N ARG A 113 -10.05 9.75 1.93
CA ARG A 113 -11.07 10.57 1.24
C ARG A 113 -12.17 10.93 2.20
N ASP A 114 -12.54 12.21 2.26
CA ASP A 114 -13.75 12.60 3.01
C ASP A 114 -14.97 12.04 2.25
N PRO A 115 -15.92 11.41 2.94
CA PRO A 115 -17.12 10.88 2.29
C PRO A 115 -18.05 11.95 1.74
N ARG A 116 -17.88 13.21 2.14
CA ARG A 116 -18.71 14.34 1.73
C ARG A 116 -18.05 15.19 0.67
N THR A 117 -18.82 15.62 -0.30
CA THR A 117 -18.45 16.68 -1.24
C THR A 117 -18.80 18.02 -0.60
N ILE A 118 -17.86 18.96 -0.59
CA ILE A 118 -18.02 20.29 0.00
C ILE A 118 -18.21 21.29 -1.13
N ASN A 119 -19.34 22.02 -1.13
CA ASN A 119 -19.53 23.17 -2.00
C ASN A 119 -18.91 24.40 -1.36
N THR A 120 -17.98 25.05 -2.05
CA THR A 120 -17.21 26.18 -1.51
C THR A 120 -17.03 27.31 -2.52
N SER A 121 -16.94 28.54 -1.99
CA SER A 121 -16.55 29.72 -2.76
C SER A 121 -15.05 29.83 -3.00
N LEU A 122 -14.27 28.88 -2.52
CA LEU A 122 -12.83 28.87 -2.65
C LEU A 122 -12.43 28.31 -4.02
N VAL A 123 -11.97 29.16 -4.92
CA VAL A 123 -11.41 28.77 -6.21
C VAL A 123 -9.94 28.37 -6.01
N GLY A 124 -9.55 27.21 -6.58
CA GLY A 124 -8.21 26.67 -6.40
C GLY A 124 -7.99 26.03 -5.04
N ALA A 125 -9.03 25.45 -4.41
CA ALA A 125 -8.89 24.64 -3.22
C ALA A 125 -7.87 23.52 -3.46
N GLY A 126 -6.93 23.32 -2.52
CA GLY A 126 -5.80 22.40 -2.66
C GLY A 126 -4.58 22.97 -3.39
N SER A 127 -4.65 24.19 -3.93
CA SER A 127 -3.49 24.89 -4.49
C SER A 127 -2.77 25.73 -3.43
N THR A 128 -1.59 26.20 -3.77
CA THR A 128 -0.80 27.13 -2.91
C THR A 128 -1.32 28.56 -2.89
N ALA A 129 -2.30 28.89 -3.76
CA ALA A 129 -2.86 30.23 -3.90
C ALA A 129 -4.39 30.20 -4.08
N PRO A 130 -5.15 29.71 -3.07
CA PRO A 130 -6.60 29.71 -3.14
C PRO A 130 -7.17 31.14 -3.07
N VAL A 131 -8.21 31.41 -3.85
CA VAL A 131 -8.88 32.71 -3.91
C VAL A 131 -10.36 32.55 -3.53
N VAL A 132 -10.83 33.40 -2.63
CA VAL A 132 -12.24 33.44 -2.28
C VAL A 132 -13.03 34.19 -3.37
N SER A 133 -14.00 33.52 -3.99
CA SER A 133 -14.92 34.10 -4.97
C SER A 133 -16.25 34.45 -4.30
N ARG A 134 -16.84 35.59 -4.68
CA ARG A 134 -18.17 35.96 -4.20
C ARG A 134 -19.21 35.11 -4.91
N LEU A 135 -20.02 34.37 -4.15
CA LEU A 135 -21.14 33.60 -4.70
C LEU A 135 -22.39 34.49 -4.87
N ALA A 136 -23.09 34.31 -5.98
CA ALA A 136 -24.36 34.99 -6.22
C ALA A 136 -25.48 34.42 -5.35
N THR A 137 -25.46 33.09 -5.13
CA THR A 137 -26.44 32.36 -4.32
C THR A 137 -25.69 31.29 -3.48
N ALA A 138 -26.31 30.89 -2.36
CA ALA A 138 -25.79 29.79 -1.57
C ALA A 138 -25.77 28.49 -2.41
N GLY A 139 -24.67 27.74 -2.35
CA GLY A 139 -24.51 26.48 -3.10
C GLY A 139 -24.07 26.63 -4.55
N SER A 140 -23.88 27.87 -5.09
CA SER A 140 -23.38 28.07 -6.45
C SER A 140 -21.84 28.06 -6.59
N GLY A 141 -21.15 27.59 -5.57
CA GLY A 141 -19.70 27.45 -5.58
C GLY A 141 -19.21 26.21 -6.35
N SER A 142 -17.93 25.95 -6.22
CA SER A 142 -17.31 24.74 -6.79
C SER A 142 -17.40 23.59 -5.80
N ASP A 143 -17.71 22.41 -6.31
CA ASP A 143 -17.68 21.18 -5.51
C ASP A 143 -16.26 20.66 -5.38
N VAL A 144 -15.83 20.44 -4.15
CA VAL A 144 -14.51 19.94 -3.82
C VAL A 144 -14.63 18.65 -3.02
N ASN A 145 -13.93 17.62 -3.47
CA ASN A 145 -13.75 16.39 -2.74
C ASN A 145 -12.44 16.46 -1.97
N LEU A 146 -12.52 16.42 -0.65
CA LEU A 146 -11.33 16.43 0.19
C LEU A 146 -10.65 15.07 0.15
N GLU A 147 -9.41 15.07 -0.26
CA GLU A 147 -8.57 13.87 -0.35
C GLU A 147 -7.21 14.17 0.23
N LEU A 148 -6.67 13.25 1.00
CA LEU A 148 -5.29 13.28 1.46
C LEU A 148 -4.60 12.02 0.97
N LYS A 149 -3.57 12.19 0.15
CA LYS A 149 -2.69 11.11 -0.30
C LYS A 149 -1.32 11.28 0.33
N ARG A 150 -0.82 10.21 0.94
CA ARG A 150 0.50 10.16 1.54
C ARG A 150 1.26 9.01 0.89
N LYS A 151 2.50 9.30 0.49
CA LYS A 151 3.44 8.32 -0.04
C LYS A 151 4.69 8.34 0.83
N ASN A 152 5.07 7.20 1.34
CA ASN A 152 6.29 7.04 2.10
C ASN A 152 7.27 6.18 1.32
N THR A 153 8.53 6.56 1.36
CA THR A 153 9.64 5.76 0.85
C THR A 153 10.70 5.68 1.92
N THR A 154 11.09 4.47 2.30
CA THR A 154 12.14 4.24 3.29
C THR A 154 13.22 3.34 2.70
N ILE A 155 14.47 3.70 2.88
CA ILE A 155 15.63 2.88 2.54
C ILE A 155 16.46 2.73 3.81
N ALA A 156 16.86 1.52 4.14
CA ALA A 156 17.72 1.26 5.28
C ALA A 156 18.86 0.31 4.93
N LEU A 157 19.98 0.52 5.56
CA LEU A 157 21.20 -0.28 5.44
C LEU A 157 21.75 -0.57 6.83
N GLU A 158 22.09 -1.82 7.08
CA GLU A 158 22.81 -2.28 8.27
C GLU A 158 24.05 -3.05 7.81
N LYS A 159 25.18 -2.83 8.47
CA LYS A 159 26.45 -3.54 8.22
C LYS A 159 27.20 -3.78 9.50
N TRP A 160 27.51 -5.03 9.76
CA TRP A 160 28.44 -5.39 10.83
C TRP A 160 29.88 -5.16 10.37
N LEU A 161 30.58 -4.27 11.03
CA LEU A 161 31.99 -3.94 10.76
C LEU A 161 32.93 -4.82 11.60
N SER A 162 32.46 -5.26 12.76
CA SER A 162 33.11 -6.22 13.63
C SER A 162 32.07 -6.91 14.52
N PRO A 163 32.38 -7.96 15.27
CA PRO A 163 31.44 -8.60 16.20
C PRO A 163 30.84 -7.66 17.26
N SER A 164 31.46 -6.51 17.51
CA SER A 164 31.02 -5.52 18.49
C SER A 164 30.66 -4.16 17.90
N LEU A 165 30.71 -3.99 16.56
CA LEU A 165 30.47 -2.72 15.91
C LEU A 165 29.55 -2.90 14.71
N GLN A 166 28.39 -2.27 14.75
CA GLN A 166 27.41 -2.22 13.67
C GLN A 166 27.27 -0.78 13.16
N PHE A 167 27.20 -0.64 11.86
CA PHE A 167 26.83 0.59 11.19
C PHE A 167 25.38 0.48 10.71
N GLU A 168 24.59 1.52 10.97
CA GLU A 168 23.21 1.64 10.50
C GLU A 168 23.00 2.99 9.83
N ALA A 169 22.29 2.99 8.71
CA ALA A 169 21.87 4.20 8.03
C ALA A 169 20.46 4.02 7.50
N SER A 170 19.63 5.03 7.63
CA SER A 170 18.28 5.05 7.05
C SER A 170 17.95 6.40 6.45
N PHE A 171 17.18 6.35 5.38
CA PHE A 171 16.59 7.52 4.74
C PHE A 171 15.08 7.30 4.61
N ARG A 172 14.31 8.29 5.01
CA ARG A 172 12.86 8.30 4.84
C ARG A 172 12.41 9.58 4.17
N ASN A 173 11.59 9.43 3.15
CA ASN A 173 10.90 10.53 2.49
C ASN A 173 9.39 10.34 2.62
N GLU A 174 8.69 11.39 2.98
CA GLU A 174 7.22 11.44 2.99
C GLU A 174 6.76 12.56 2.06
N ASP A 175 5.94 12.20 1.07
CA ASP A 175 5.21 13.13 0.22
C ASP A 175 3.74 13.11 0.62
N LYS A 176 3.20 14.28 0.96
CA LYS A 176 1.82 14.46 1.39
C LYS A 176 1.15 15.48 0.50
N ASN A 177 0.13 15.03 -0.21
CA ASN A 177 -0.65 15.86 -1.13
C ASN A 177 -2.14 15.72 -0.81
N GLY A 178 -2.88 16.83 -0.92
CA GLY A 178 -4.32 16.81 -0.67
C GLY A 178 -4.95 18.19 -0.76
N ALA A 179 -6.27 18.20 -0.85
CA ALA A 179 -7.11 19.39 -0.81
C ALA A 179 -8.02 19.33 0.44
#